data_173675be11b48501e458c757e1362c26
#
_entry.id   173675be11b48501e458c757e1362c26
#
_cell.length_a   1.000
_cell.length_b   1.000
_cell.length_c   1.000
_cell.angle_alpha   90.00
_cell.angle_beta   90.00
_cell.angle_gamma   90.00
#
_symmetry.space_group_name_H-M   'P 1'
#
loop_
_entity.id
_entity.type
_entity.pdbx_description
1 polymer ?
#
loop_
_entity_poly.entity_id
_entity_poly.type
_entity_poly.pdbx_seq_one_letter_code
_entity_poly.pdbx_strand_id
1 'polypeptide(L)'
;LYGICGEATAMNTLQLITDNGDTLNISIEHARDNNMVFGGLEAMNKMAVLLAPDSSAIEVINLSSMLGNWVEPNPLDGSSMQGLTIKESGIATSIENTVTYKTWRIFNGKLLLTYINEGSMNDNETVDTFEIKSLGNDSLTISNPNENHQFSRRR
;
A
#
# COMPACT_ATOMS: atom_id res chain seq x y z
N LEU A 1 3.78 12.67 -2.02
CA LEU A 1 3.27 13.57 -0.98
C LEU A 1 2.59 12.75 0.11
N TYR A 2 3.04 12.94 1.34
CA TYR A 2 2.56 12.18 2.49
C TYR A 2 1.93 13.11 3.51
N GLY A 3 0.95 12.60 4.24
CA GLY A 3 0.29 13.38 5.29
C GLY A 3 -0.80 12.59 5.97
N ILE A 4 -1.68 13.32 6.65
CA ILE A 4 -2.80 12.78 7.41
C ILE A 4 -4.09 13.31 6.79
N CYS A 5 -5.08 12.44 6.64
CA CYS A 5 -6.41 12.82 6.17
C CYS A 5 -7.07 13.73 7.21
N GLY A 6 -7.48 14.91 6.79
CA GLY A 6 -8.15 15.89 7.65
C GLY A 6 -9.66 15.68 7.74
N GLU A 7 -10.26 16.29 8.76
CA GLU A 7 -11.69 16.17 9.05
C GLU A 7 -12.57 16.83 7.98
N ALA A 8 -12.04 17.80 7.23
CA ALA A 8 -12.79 18.49 6.20
C ALA A 8 -12.78 17.78 4.85
N THR A 9 -12.27 16.55 4.78
CA THR A 9 -12.29 15.73 3.56
C THR A 9 -13.72 15.44 3.16
N ALA A 10 -14.02 15.62 1.87
CA ALA A 10 -15.33 15.41 1.28
C ALA A 10 -15.22 14.47 0.09
N MET A 11 -16.34 14.20 -0.60
CA MET A 11 -16.39 13.21 -1.68
C MET A 11 -15.33 13.44 -2.77
N ASN A 12 -15.14 14.67 -3.20
CA ASN A 12 -14.26 15.01 -4.32
C ASN A 12 -13.01 15.79 -3.90
N THR A 13 -12.81 16.01 -2.60
CA THR A 13 -11.70 16.81 -2.10
C THR A 13 -11.09 16.13 -0.87
N LEU A 14 -9.81 15.83 -0.97
CA LEU A 14 -9.04 15.34 0.18
C LEU A 14 -8.40 16.55 0.87
N GLN A 15 -8.72 16.72 2.15
CA GLN A 15 -7.94 17.62 2.98
C GLN A 15 -6.74 16.84 3.51
N LEU A 16 -5.55 17.24 3.09
CA LEU A 16 -4.31 16.59 3.51
C LEU A 16 -3.51 17.53 4.39
N ILE A 17 -3.21 17.07 5.61
CA ILE A 17 -2.29 17.76 6.49
C ILE A 17 -0.93 17.11 6.26
N THR A 18 -0.05 17.81 5.54
CA THR A 18 1.24 17.25 5.13
C THR A 18 2.16 17.04 6.31
N ASP A 19 3.20 16.23 6.10
CA ASP A 19 4.21 15.98 7.13
C ASP A 19 4.95 17.26 7.54
N ASN A 20 4.94 18.29 6.68
CA ASN A 20 5.52 19.61 6.98
C ASN A 20 4.55 20.53 7.75
N GLY A 21 3.33 20.08 8.01
CA GLY A 21 2.34 20.87 8.75
C GLY A 21 1.43 21.74 7.89
N ASP A 22 1.59 21.72 6.56
CA ASP A 22 0.71 22.46 5.64
C ASP A 22 -0.63 21.74 5.49
N THR A 23 -1.70 22.51 5.32
CA THR A 23 -3.02 21.95 5.02
C THR A 23 -3.35 22.22 3.56
N LEU A 24 -3.54 21.14 2.79
CA LEU A 24 -3.84 21.20 1.37
C LEU A 24 -5.24 20.64 1.11
N ASN A 25 -5.96 21.27 0.20
CA ASN A 25 -7.22 20.75 -0.31
C ASN A 25 -6.98 20.25 -1.73
N ILE A 26 -6.99 18.94 -1.92
CA ILE A 26 -6.60 18.28 -3.16
C ILE A 26 -7.83 17.70 -3.83
N SER A 27 -8.06 18.07 -5.11
CA SER A 27 -9.13 17.44 -5.88
C SER A 27 -8.79 15.99 -6.14
N ILE A 28 -9.70 15.07 -5.79
CA ILE A 28 -9.53 13.62 -6.00
C ILE A 28 -10.56 13.08 -7.01
N GLU A 29 -11.28 13.96 -7.70
CA GLU A 29 -12.31 13.55 -8.65
C GLU A 29 -11.75 12.67 -9.75
N HIS A 30 -10.64 13.08 -10.37
CA HIS A 30 -9.98 12.33 -11.42
C HIS A 30 -9.51 10.95 -10.93
N ALA A 31 -8.91 10.91 -9.74
CA ALA A 31 -8.46 9.65 -9.15
C ALA A 31 -9.64 8.71 -8.86
N ARG A 32 -10.76 9.24 -8.36
CA ARG A 32 -11.98 8.43 -8.16
C ARG A 32 -12.56 7.90 -9.45
N ASP A 33 -12.63 8.74 -10.47
CA ASP A 33 -13.20 8.35 -11.77
C ASP A 33 -12.38 7.24 -12.43
N ASN A 34 -11.10 7.16 -12.11
CA ASN A 34 -10.19 6.14 -12.62
C ASN A 34 -9.95 4.98 -11.65
N ASN A 35 -10.71 4.91 -10.55
CA ASN A 35 -10.56 3.88 -9.52
C ASN A 35 -9.16 3.86 -8.90
N MET A 36 -8.56 5.02 -8.71
CA MET A 36 -7.21 5.19 -8.16
C MET A 36 -7.22 5.76 -6.74
N VAL A 37 -8.31 5.59 -6.01
CA VAL A 37 -8.40 5.89 -4.58
C VAL A 37 -8.45 4.56 -3.84
N PHE A 38 -7.39 4.25 -3.11
CA PHE A 38 -7.20 2.96 -2.46
C PHE A 38 -7.34 3.10 -0.94
N GLY A 39 -8.29 2.37 -0.37
CA GLY A 39 -8.65 2.47 1.03
C GLY A 39 -9.66 3.59 1.29
N GLY A 40 -10.06 3.75 2.54
CA GLY A 40 -11.01 4.78 2.93
C GLY A 40 -10.38 6.15 3.12
N LEU A 41 -11.20 7.16 3.30
CA LEU A 41 -10.75 8.54 3.57
C LEU A 41 -11.24 8.95 4.96
N GLU A 42 -10.76 8.26 5.97
CA GLU A 42 -11.13 8.56 7.36
C GLU A 42 -10.15 9.55 7.97
N ALA A 43 -10.68 10.47 8.76
CA ALA A 43 -9.86 11.46 9.46
C ALA A 43 -8.79 10.77 10.29
N MET A 44 -7.60 11.36 10.32
CA MET A 44 -6.40 10.90 11.02
C MET A 44 -5.66 9.73 10.37
N ASN A 45 -6.20 9.13 9.30
CA ASN A 45 -5.47 8.10 8.57
C ASN A 45 -4.27 8.68 7.82
N LYS A 46 -3.19 7.92 7.78
CA LYS A 46 -1.99 8.30 7.02
C LYS A 46 -2.22 8.05 5.54
N MET A 47 -1.83 9.01 4.71
CA MET A 47 -2.11 9.02 3.28
C MET A 47 -0.84 9.23 2.47
N ALA A 48 -0.80 8.62 1.28
CA ALA A 48 0.16 8.92 0.24
C ALA A 48 -0.59 9.37 -1.01
N VAL A 49 -0.17 10.47 -1.62
CA VAL A 49 -0.85 11.06 -2.77
C VAL A 49 0.16 11.30 -3.89
N LEU A 50 -0.18 10.85 -5.09
CA LEU A 50 0.56 11.16 -6.31
C LEU A 50 -0.19 12.28 -7.03
N LEU A 51 0.49 13.41 -7.24
CA LEU A 51 -0.12 14.59 -7.85
C LEU A 51 0.20 14.71 -9.33
N ALA A 52 -0.80 15.22 -10.07
CA ALA A 52 -0.62 15.68 -11.45
C ALA A 52 0.03 17.07 -11.45
N PRO A 53 0.51 17.55 -12.62
CA PRO A 53 1.07 18.91 -12.71
C PRO A 53 0.11 20.03 -12.31
N ASP A 54 -1.19 19.82 -12.41
CA ASP A 54 -2.21 20.80 -11.97
C ASP A 54 -2.53 20.70 -10.48
N SER A 55 -1.77 19.89 -9.72
CA SER A 55 -1.95 19.66 -8.29
C SER A 55 -3.22 18.88 -7.91
N SER A 56 -3.92 18.28 -8.87
CA SER A 56 -4.96 17.29 -8.56
C SER A 56 -4.33 15.92 -8.31
N ALA A 57 -5.04 15.03 -7.63
CA ALA A 57 -4.55 13.70 -7.35
C ALA A 57 -4.70 12.78 -8.56
N ILE A 58 -3.63 12.07 -8.90
CA ILE A 58 -3.65 10.94 -9.84
C ILE A 58 -3.99 9.67 -9.08
N GLU A 59 -3.40 9.50 -7.88
CA GLU A 59 -3.58 8.31 -7.07
C GLU A 59 -3.56 8.70 -5.60
N VAL A 60 -4.44 8.08 -4.82
CA VAL A 60 -4.54 8.27 -3.37
C VAL A 60 -4.50 6.91 -2.70
N ILE A 61 -3.58 6.73 -1.75
CA ILE A 61 -3.44 5.47 -1.03
C ILE A 61 -3.54 5.74 0.47
N ASN A 62 -4.46 5.04 1.12
CA ASN A 62 -4.59 5.08 2.58
C ASN A 62 -3.56 4.13 3.18
N LEU A 63 -2.47 4.68 3.72
CA LEU A 63 -1.40 3.88 4.31
C LEU A 63 -1.87 3.14 5.56
N SER A 64 -2.79 3.73 6.31
CA SER A 64 -3.35 3.08 7.50
C SER A 64 -4.15 1.83 7.13
N SER A 65 -4.80 1.82 5.97
CA SER A 65 -5.54 0.66 5.46
C SER A 65 -4.62 -0.45 4.97
N MET A 66 -3.35 -0.14 4.69
CA MET A 66 -2.36 -1.15 4.29
C MET A 66 -1.91 -2.01 5.47
N LEU A 67 -2.05 -1.53 6.70
CA LEU A 67 -1.53 -2.23 7.87
C LEU A 67 -2.31 -3.50 8.15
N GLY A 68 -1.62 -4.58 8.51
CA GLY A 68 -2.23 -5.83 8.93
C GLY A 68 -1.58 -7.05 8.33
N ASN A 69 -2.23 -8.20 8.54
CA ASN A 69 -1.78 -9.49 8.05
C ASN A 69 -2.47 -9.80 6.72
N TRP A 70 -1.67 -10.00 5.68
CA TRP A 70 -2.16 -10.26 4.33
C TRP A 70 -1.69 -11.63 3.88
N VAL A 71 -2.64 -12.52 3.53
CA VAL A 71 -2.34 -13.91 3.18
C VAL A 71 -3.01 -14.31 1.88
N GLU A 72 -2.40 -15.28 1.21
CA GLU A 72 -2.93 -15.92 0.00
C GLU A 72 -2.61 -17.41 0.04
N PRO A 73 -3.33 -18.26 -0.74
CA PRO A 73 -2.97 -19.67 -0.80
C PRO A 73 -1.55 -19.87 -1.29
N ASN A 74 -0.82 -20.78 -0.65
CA ASN A 74 0.53 -21.13 -1.08
C ASN A 74 0.47 -21.80 -2.45
N PRO A 75 1.22 -21.32 -3.46
CA PRO A 75 1.18 -21.90 -4.80
C PRO A 75 1.62 -23.37 -4.87
N LEU A 76 2.47 -23.79 -3.92
CA LEU A 76 2.97 -25.18 -3.89
C LEU A 76 2.10 -26.09 -3.02
N ASP A 77 1.36 -25.53 -2.08
CA ASP A 77 0.48 -26.27 -1.16
C ASP A 77 -0.73 -25.39 -0.87
N GLY A 78 -1.79 -25.60 -1.65
CA GLY A 78 -3.01 -24.81 -1.54
C GLY A 78 -3.77 -24.97 -0.22
N SER A 79 -3.37 -25.91 0.65
CA SER A 79 -3.99 -26.09 1.95
C SER A 79 -3.40 -25.16 3.01
N SER A 80 -2.24 -24.56 2.73
CA SER A 80 -1.60 -23.59 3.62
C SER A 80 -1.67 -22.19 3.04
N MET A 81 -1.45 -21.18 3.88
CA MET A 81 -1.47 -19.78 3.50
C MET A 81 -0.08 -19.19 3.69
N GLN A 82 0.29 -18.27 2.79
CA GLN A 82 1.53 -17.51 2.91
C GLN A 82 1.22 -16.03 2.72
N GLY A 83 2.11 -15.19 3.18
CA GLY A 83 1.92 -13.75 3.00
C GLY A 83 2.91 -12.91 3.76
N LEU A 84 2.43 -11.75 4.19
CA LEU A 84 3.25 -10.80 4.94
C LEU A 84 2.38 -10.00 5.91
N THR A 85 3.05 -9.46 6.93
CA THR A 85 2.45 -8.47 7.83
C THR A 85 3.03 -7.11 7.48
N ILE A 86 2.17 -6.15 7.21
CA ILE A 86 2.54 -4.76 6.95
C ILE A 86 2.33 -4.00 8.25
N LYS A 87 3.42 -3.44 8.79
CA LYS A 87 3.43 -2.75 10.09
C LYS A 87 3.75 -1.28 9.91
N GLU A 88 3.46 -0.50 10.95
CA GLU A 88 3.84 0.91 10.98
C GLU A 88 5.35 1.10 10.84
N SER A 89 5.76 2.32 10.53
CA SER A 89 7.17 2.71 10.40
C SER A 89 7.91 2.00 9.27
N GLY A 90 7.18 1.50 8.27
CA GLY A 90 7.80 0.89 7.09
C GLY A 90 8.32 -0.52 7.31
N ILE A 91 7.89 -1.19 8.37
CA ILE A 91 8.35 -2.55 8.68
C ILE A 91 7.40 -3.57 8.06
N ALA A 92 7.96 -4.60 7.42
CA ALA A 92 7.22 -5.75 6.91
C ALA A 92 7.86 -7.03 7.46
N THR A 93 7.03 -8.02 7.74
CA THR A 93 7.51 -9.35 8.19
C THR A 93 6.78 -10.42 7.40
N SER A 94 7.37 -11.61 7.32
CA SER A 94 6.81 -12.71 6.53
C SER A 94 5.87 -13.58 7.35
N ILE A 95 4.86 -14.13 6.66
CA ILE A 95 3.95 -15.14 7.19
C ILE A 95 4.16 -16.40 6.36
N GLU A 96 4.77 -17.42 6.93
CA GLU A 96 4.96 -18.75 6.30
C GLU A 96 5.40 -18.65 4.83
N ASN A 97 6.42 -17.83 4.57
CA ASN A 97 6.89 -17.54 3.22
C ASN A 97 8.37 -17.92 3.08
N THR A 98 8.78 -18.28 1.84
CA THR A 98 10.18 -18.61 1.53
C THR A 98 11.05 -17.36 1.48
N VAL A 99 10.46 -16.19 1.29
CA VAL A 99 11.20 -14.92 1.36
C VAL A 99 11.01 -14.30 2.72
N THR A 100 12.02 -13.56 3.18
CA THR A 100 11.96 -12.81 4.44
C THR A 100 11.76 -11.34 4.12
N TYR A 101 10.54 -10.85 4.27
CA TYR A 101 10.23 -9.43 4.06
C TYR A 101 10.87 -8.60 5.17
N LYS A 102 11.33 -7.40 4.83
CA LYS A 102 12.00 -6.48 5.75
C LYS A 102 11.28 -5.14 5.86
N THR A 103 11.03 -4.49 4.72
CA THR A 103 10.44 -3.15 4.72
C THR A 103 9.41 -3.01 3.62
N TRP A 104 8.55 -2.03 3.79
CA TRP A 104 7.61 -1.59 2.76
C TRP A 104 7.57 -0.08 2.71
N ARG A 105 7.27 0.47 1.56
CA ARG A 105 6.98 1.90 1.41
C ARG A 105 6.16 2.13 0.15
N ILE A 106 5.51 3.29 0.10
CA ILE A 106 4.85 3.77 -1.11
C ILE A 106 5.71 4.87 -1.71
N PHE A 107 6.02 4.74 -2.98
CA PHE A 107 6.80 5.73 -3.71
C PHE A 107 6.25 5.85 -5.12
N ASN A 108 5.94 7.09 -5.55
CA ASN A 108 5.31 7.36 -6.86
C ASN A 108 4.07 6.49 -7.11
N GLY A 109 3.24 6.29 -6.09
CA GLY A 109 2.03 5.49 -6.21
C GLY A 109 2.26 3.99 -6.28
N LYS A 110 3.48 3.52 -6.08
CA LYS A 110 3.84 2.11 -6.14
C LYS A 110 4.17 1.58 -4.76
N LEU A 111 3.88 0.31 -4.52
CA LEU A 111 4.30 -0.39 -3.31
C LEU A 111 5.67 -1.02 -3.56
N LEU A 112 6.65 -0.65 -2.74
CA LEU A 112 7.99 -1.23 -2.76
C LEU A 112 8.15 -2.14 -1.55
N LEU A 113 8.47 -3.41 -1.81
CA LEU A 113 8.73 -4.41 -0.77
C LEU A 113 10.19 -4.82 -0.85
N THR A 114 10.89 -4.71 0.28
CA THR A 114 12.28 -5.16 0.40
C THR A 114 12.29 -6.50 1.11
N TYR A 115 13.01 -7.46 0.56
CA TYR A 115 13.07 -8.81 1.11
C TYR A 115 14.43 -9.46 0.86
N ILE A 116 14.66 -10.56 1.59
CA ILE A 116 15.81 -11.44 1.43
C ILE A 116 15.28 -12.84 1.07
N ASN A 117 15.85 -13.44 0.01
CA ASN A 117 15.56 -14.84 -0.32
C ASN A 117 16.38 -15.75 0.59
N GLU A 118 15.71 -16.50 1.44
CA GLU A 118 16.37 -17.49 2.26
C GLU A 118 16.87 -18.64 1.39
N GLY A 119 18.08 -19.12 1.68
CA GLY A 119 18.71 -20.18 0.91
C GLY A 119 19.52 -19.69 -0.28
N SER A 120 19.53 -18.40 -0.59
CA SER A 120 20.47 -17.85 -1.56
C SER A 120 21.84 -17.66 -0.88
N MET A 121 22.91 -17.80 -1.66
CA MET A 121 24.26 -17.62 -1.15
C MET A 121 24.61 -16.17 -0.86
N ASN A 122 23.75 -15.25 -1.27
CA ASN A 122 23.91 -13.81 -1.03
C ASN A 122 22.74 -13.35 -0.17
N ASP A 123 23.04 -12.83 1.02
CA ASP A 123 22.04 -12.20 1.90
C ASP A 123 21.68 -10.79 1.45
N ASN A 124 21.76 -10.52 0.15
CA ASN A 124 21.44 -9.21 -0.41
C ASN A 124 19.94 -8.98 -0.42
N GLU A 125 19.56 -7.80 0.02
CA GLU A 125 18.19 -7.37 -0.05
C GLU A 125 17.78 -7.08 -1.50
N THR A 126 16.59 -7.52 -1.84
CA THR A 126 15.97 -7.26 -3.13
C THR A 126 14.74 -6.38 -2.93
N VAL A 127 14.53 -5.44 -3.83
CA VAL A 127 13.35 -4.58 -3.81
C VAL A 127 12.46 -4.94 -4.99
N ASP A 128 11.23 -5.34 -4.71
CA ASP A 128 10.20 -5.53 -5.73
C ASP A 128 9.23 -4.37 -5.70
N THR A 129 8.84 -3.91 -6.88
CA THR A 129 7.90 -2.81 -7.08
C THR A 129 6.59 -3.36 -7.61
N PHE A 130 5.48 -3.00 -6.96
CA PHE A 130 4.13 -3.44 -7.33
C PHE A 130 3.21 -2.27 -7.55
N GLU A 131 2.28 -2.44 -8.49
CA GLU A 131 1.11 -1.56 -8.59
C GLU A 131 0.03 -2.05 -7.64
N ILE A 132 -0.64 -1.12 -6.97
CA ILE A 132 -1.81 -1.46 -6.16
C ILE A 132 -3.02 -1.46 -7.09
N LYS A 133 -3.73 -2.58 -7.14
CA LYS A 133 -4.91 -2.74 -8.00
C LYS A 133 -6.21 -2.59 -7.22
N SER A 134 -6.22 -3.01 -5.96
CA SER A 134 -7.35 -2.79 -5.07
C SER A 134 -6.90 -2.83 -3.62
N LEU A 135 -7.60 -2.12 -2.77
CA LEU A 135 -7.37 -2.11 -1.32
C LEU A 135 -8.70 -1.86 -0.63
N GLY A 136 -9.18 -2.87 0.10
CA GLY A 136 -10.39 -2.79 0.90
C GLY A 136 -10.14 -3.26 2.32
N ASN A 137 -11.21 -3.40 3.10
CA ASN A 137 -11.10 -3.84 4.49
C ASN A 137 -10.54 -5.26 4.61
N ASP A 138 -10.86 -6.12 3.64
CA ASP A 138 -10.54 -7.55 3.71
C ASP A 138 -9.66 -8.03 2.56
N SER A 139 -9.33 -7.16 1.61
CA SER A 139 -8.56 -7.58 0.43
C SER A 139 -7.54 -6.53 0.00
N LEU A 140 -6.44 -7.04 -0.53
CA LEU A 140 -5.38 -6.23 -1.15
C LEU A 140 -4.89 -6.97 -2.38
N THR A 141 -4.98 -6.34 -3.55
CA THR A 141 -4.45 -6.89 -4.79
C THR A 141 -3.31 -6.01 -5.27
N ILE A 142 -2.15 -6.63 -5.48
CA ILE A 142 -0.96 -5.97 -6.02
C ILE A 142 -0.42 -6.79 -7.19
N SER A 143 0.21 -6.12 -8.14
CA SER A 143 0.77 -6.81 -9.30
C SER A 143 1.99 -6.10 -9.86
N ASN A 144 2.84 -6.88 -10.51
CA ASN A 144 3.90 -6.38 -11.38
C ASN A 144 3.98 -7.29 -12.61
N PRO A 145 4.88 -7.05 -13.60
CA PRO A 145 4.92 -7.89 -14.79
C PRO A 145 5.20 -9.36 -14.55
N ASN A 146 5.77 -9.72 -13.39
CA ASN A 146 6.15 -11.10 -13.08
C ASN A 146 5.21 -11.79 -12.09
N GLU A 147 4.46 -11.01 -11.31
CA GLU A 147 3.69 -11.55 -10.19
C GLU A 147 2.34 -10.84 -10.04
N ASN A 148 1.35 -11.57 -9.56
CA ASN A 148 0.05 -11.04 -9.18
C ASN A 148 -0.34 -11.67 -7.85
N HIS A 149 -0.60 -10.84 -6.85
CA HIS A 149 -0.97 -11.30 -5.52
C HIS A 149 -2.35 -10.77 -5.15
N GLN A 150 -3.25 -11.68 -4.82
CA GLN A 150 -4.59 -11.36 -4.32
C GLN A 150 -4.66 -11.81 -2.87
N PHE A 151 -4.36 -10.88 -1.97
CA PHE A 151 -4.34 -11.17 -0.55
C PHE A 151 -5.70 -10.97 0.11
N SER A 152 -5.95 -11.77 1.13
CA SER A 152 -7.05 -11.58 2.07
C SER A 152 -6.48 -11.18 3.42
N ARG A 153 -7.22 -10.36 4.17
CA ARG A 153 -6.79 -9.96 5.50
C ARG A 153 -7.05 -11.10 6.49
N ARG A 154 -6.01 -11.50 7.21
CA ARG A 154 -6.12 -12.47 8.31
C ARG A 154 -6.15 -11.72 9.63
N ARG A 155 -7.24 -11.90 10.36
CA ARG A 155 -7.45 -11.23 11.64
C ARG A 155 -7.04 -12.09 12.83
#